data_cc15ea7f60e33df0de49841a4371e4fd
#
_entry.id   cc15ea7f60e33df0de49841a4371e4fd
#
_cell.length_a   1.000
_cell.length_b   1.000
_cell.length_c   1.000
_cell.angle_alpha   90.00
_cell.angle_beta   90.00
_cell.angle_gamma   90.00
#
_symmetry.space_group_name_H-M   'P 1'
#
loop_
_entity.id
_entity.type
_entity.pdbx_description
1 polymer ?
#
loop_
_entity_poly.entity_id
_entity_poly.type
_entity_poly.pdbx_seq_one_letter_code
_entity_poly.pdbx_strand_id
1 'polypeptide(L)'
;MTAASEPGATVAATYGERGQQRLESFTYDDAIVRLFVGATILWGVVGMLVGLLIAVQMALPAANLGMEWTSFGRLRPLHTNAVIFAFAGNAIFAAIYYSTQRLCKTRMFSDTLSKLHFWGWQLIIVSAALTLPFGITQGKEYAELEWPIDIAIAVVWLGFFGVNFFGTLAIRRERHMYVALWFYIATIVTVTMLHVFNSLAIPASLTKSYSVYAGVQDAFMQWWYGHNA
;
A
#
# COMPACT_ATOMS: atom_id res chain seq x y z
N MET A 1 -0.96 36.97 -2.82
CA MET A 1 -0.24 36.30 -3.90
C MET A 1 -1.03 35.01 -4.20
N THR A 2 -1.88 35.08 -5.19
CA THR A 2 -2.72 33.96 -5.66
C THR A 2 -1.86 33.11 -6.59
N ALA A 3 -1.51 31.90 -6.14
CA ALA A 3 -0.87 30.91 -6.99
C ALA A 3 -1.89 30.48 -8.06
N ALA A 4 -1.64 30.82 -9.31
CA ALA A 4 -2.38 30.34 -10.46
C ALA A 4 -2.19 28.82 -10.56
N SER A 5 -3.30 28.07 -10.50
CA SER A 5 -3.31 26.66 -10.82
C SER A 5 -2.93 26.49 -12.29
N GLU A 6 -1.79 25.89 -12.58
CA GLU A 6 -1.46 25.51 -13.95
C GLU A 6 -2.53 24.58 -14.50
N PRO A 7 -3.03 24.79 -15.73
CA PRO A 7 -3.99 23.89 -16.34
C PRO A 7 -3.33 22.53 -16.56
N GLY A 8 -3.91 21.49 -15.97
CA GLY A 8 -3.45 20.11 -16.13
C GLY A 8 -3.30 19.76 -17.62
N ALA A 9 -2.22 19.10 -17.97
CA ALA A 9 -1.89 18.74 -19.34
C ALA A 9 -3.06 18.01 -20.02
N THR A 10 -3.66 18.64 -21.00
CA THR A 10 -4.76 18.08 -21.80
C THR A 10 -4.15 17.16 -22.86
N VAL A 11 -4.44 15.88 -22.82
CA VAL A 11 -4.02 14.91 -23.83
C VAL A 11 -5.18 14.69 -24.80
N ALA A 12 -4.95 14.93 -26.09
CA ALA A 12 -5.90 14.64 -27.14
C ALA A 12 -5.65 13.21 -27.68
N ALA A 13 -6.68 12.36 -27.66
CA ALA A 13 -6.66 11.05 -28.29
C ALA A 13 -7.51 11.08 -29.58
N THR A 14 -6.92 10.66 -30.70
CA THR A 14 -7.62 10.58 -31.98
C THR A 14 -8.05 9.15 -32.28
N TYR A 15 -9.34 8.91 -32.49
CA TYR A 15 -9.86 7.70 -33.11
C TYR A 15 -10.46 8.06 -34.48
N GLY A 16 -9.92 7.51 -35.56
CA GLY A 16 -10.36 7.79 -36.91
C GLY A 16 -10.83 6.54 -37.66
N GLU A 17 -12.12 6.53 -38.04
CA GLU A 17 -12.56 6.03 -39.33
C GLU A 17 -13.36 7.12 -40.03
N ARG A 18 -12.86 7.53 -41.20
CA ARG A 18 -13.47 8.43 -42.22
C ARG A 18 -14.50 9.45 -41.75
N GLY A 19 -14.05 10.68 -41.54
CA GLY A 19 -14.92 11.84 -41.44
C GLY A 19 -15.25 12.30 -40.05
N GLN A 20 -14.54 13.30 -39.57
CA GLN A 20 -14.55 13.99 -38.30
C GLN A 20 -13.84 13.25 -37.16
N GLN A 21 -12.58 13.61 -36.96
CA GLN A 21 -11.83 13.30 -35.75
C GLN A 21 -12.52 13.97 -34.56
N ARG A 22 -13.18 13.17 -33.72
CA ARG A 22 -13.74 13.66 -32.45
C ARG A 22 -12.60 13.73 -31.44
N LEU A 23 -12.11 14.93 -31.17
CA LEU A 23 -11.13 15.17 -30.12
C LEU A 23 -11.85 15.07 -28.77
N GLU A 24 -11.47 14.11 -27.95
CA GLU A 24 -11.89 14.03 -26.56
C GLU A 24 -10.79 14.59 -25.66
N SER A 25 -11.11 15.61 -24.89
CA SER A 25 -10.23 16.12 -23.85
C SER A 25 -10.57 15.50 -22.51
N PHE A 26 -9.56 15.07 -21.76
CA PHE A 26 -9.69 14.59 -20.39
C PHE A 26 -8.47 14.99 -19.57
N THR A 27 -8.63 15.07 -18.24
CA THR A 27 -7.55 15.41 -17.32
C THR A 27 -7.22 14.22 -16.44
N TYR A 28 -5.93 13.97 -16.22
CA TYR A 28 -5.45 12.97 -15.27
C TYR A 28 -5.70 13.44 -13.82
N ASP A 29 -5.89 12.49 -12.91
CA ASP A 29 -5.94 12.78 -11.47
C ASP A 29 -4.54 12.80 -10.89
N ASP A 30 -3.87 13.92 -11.01
CA ASP A 30 -2.57 14.13 -10.37
C ASP A 30 -2.69 14.52 -8.89
N ALA A 31 -3.91 14.82 -8.41
CA ALA A 31 -4.11 15.14 -6.99
C ALA A 31 -3.86 13.92 -6.11
N ILE A 32 -4.38 12.75 -6.50
CA ILE A 32 -4.14 11.50 -5.76
C ILE A 32 -2.66 11.12 -5.78
N VAL A 33 -1.97 11.34 -6.89
CA VAL A 33 -0.53 11.08 -7.01
C VAL A 33 0.26 11.95 -6.02
N ARG A 34 -0.05 13.25 -5.94
CA ARG A 34 0.59 14.17 -4.98
C ARG A 34 0.32 13.76 -3.52
N LEU A 35 -0.87 13.28 -3.21
CA LEU A 35 -1.19 12.77 -1.86
C LEU A 35 -0.30 11.58 -1.49
N PHE A 36 -0.17 10.60 -2.37
CA PHE A 36 0.71 9.44 -2.14
C PHE A 36 2.20 9.85 -2.06
N VAL A 37 2.66 10.79 -2.89
CA VAL A 37 4.04 11.32 -2.80
C VAL A 37 4.26 12.02 -1.46
N GLY A 38 3.32 12.85 -1.01
CA GLY A 38 3.40 13.52 0.29
C GLY A 38 3.45 12.52 1.45
N ALA A 39 2.59 11.49 1.41
CA ALA A 39 2.59 10.41 2.39
C ALA A 39 3.91 9.61 2.36
N THR A 40 4.47 9.36 1.18
CA THR A 40 5.79 8.72 1.04
C THR A 40 6.87 9.50 1.82
N ILE A 41 6.95 10.80 1.62
CA ILE A 41 7.93 11.64 2.31
C ILE A 41 7.70 11.61 3.82
N LEU A 42 6.46 11.79 4.26
CA LEU A 42 6.10 11.78 5.69
C LEU A 42 6.51 10.46 6.36
N TRP A 43 6.04 9.34 5.81
CA TRP A 43 6.32 8.03 6.40
C TRP A 43 7.77 7.57 6.21
N GLY A 44 8.45 8.04 5.17
CA GLY A 44 9.88 7.84 5.01
C GLY A 44 10.66 8.48 6.15
N VAL A 45 10.37 9.73 6.49
CA VAL A 45 10.98 10.40 7.64
C VAL A 45 10.67 9.67 8.94
N VAL A 46 9.41 9.37 9.20
CA VAL A 46 8.98 8.67 10.44
C VAL A 46 9.63 7.29 10.54
N GLY A 47 9.56 6.48 9.47
CA GLY A 47 10.15 5.14 9.46
C GLY A 47 11.64 5.14 9.69
N MET A 48 12.39 6.07 9.05
CA MET A 48 13.83 6.18 9.23
C MET A 48 14.21 6.68 10.64
N LEU A 49 13.43 7.57 11.23
CA LEU A 49 13.67 8.03 12.61
C LEU A 49 13.47 6.88 13.62
N VAL A 50 12.44 6.04 13.44
CA VAL A 50 12.25 4.83 14.26
C VAL A 50 13.43 3.88 14.06
N GLY A 51 13.91 3.71 12.81
CA GLY A 51 15.11 2.92 12.52
C GLY A 51 16.37 3.42 13.21
N LEU A 52 16.58 4.74 13.23
CA LEU A 52 17.68 5.34 13.96
C LEU A 52 17.56 5.07 15.47
N LEU A 53 16.36 5.21 16.03
CA LEU A 53 16.12 4.94 17.45
C LEU A 53 16.46 3.49 17.81
N ILE A 54 15.97 2.50 17.05
CA ILE A 54 16.27 1.09 17.33
C ILE A 54 17.76 0.77 17.14
N ALA A 55 18.44 1.43 16.19
CA ALA A 55 19.89 1.28 16.05
C ALA A 55 20.65 1.80 17.28
N VAL A 56 20.21 2.94 17.84
CA VAL A 56 20.77 3.48 19.09
C VAL A 56 20.48 2.54 20.26
N GLN A 57 19.29 1.94 20.34
CA GLN A 57 18.95 0.97 21.39
C GLN A 57 19.84 -0.28 21.37
N MET A 58 20.33 -0.71 20.20
CA MET A 58 21.27 -1.81 20.09
C MET A 58 22.65 -1.46 20.68
N ALA A 59 23.07 -0.22 20.53
CA ALA A 59 24.36 0.27 21.06
C ALA A 59 24.27 0.72 22.53
N LEU A 60 23.13 1.30 22.91
CA LEU A 60 22.86 1.86 24.23
C LEU A 60 21.52 1.36 24.78
N PRO A 61 21.51 0.25 25.54
CA PRO A 61 20.25 -0.32 26.08
C PRO A 61 19.40 0.63 26.89
N ALA A 62 20.00 1.65 27.53
CA ALA A 62 19.29 2.69 28.27
C ALA A 62 18.32 3.47 27.36
N ALA A 63 18.52 3.52 26.05
CA ALA A 63 17.61 4.15 25.10
C ALA A 63 16.26 3.43 24.97
N ASN A 64 16.08 2.23 25.55
CA ASN A 64 14.78 1.59 25.71
C ASN A 64 13.88 2.28 26.75
N LEU A 65 14.41 3.21 27.53
CA LEU A 65 13.70 4.02 28.53
C LEU A 65 13.01 3.21 29.64
N GLY A 66 13.26 1.91 29.74
CA GLY A 66 12.63 1.02 30.71
C GLY A 66 11.12 0.81 30.53
N MET A 67 10.54 1.23 29.41
CA MET A 67 9.13 1.05 29.09
C MET A 67 8.95 -0.07 28.05
N GLU A 68 7.93 -0.91 28.24
CA GLU A 68 7.67 -2.05 27.37
C GLU A 68 7.45 -1.62 25.90
N TRP A 69 6.63 -0.60 25.69
CA TRP A 69 6.21 -0.13 24.37
C TRP A 69 7.29 0.66 23.61
N THR A 70 8.38 1.08 24.27
CA THR A 70 9.55 1.69 23.63
C THR A 70 10.70 0.71 23.43
N SER A 71 10.56 -0.54 23.84
CA SER A 71 11.63 -1.52 23.73
C SER A 71 11.95 -1.84 22.26
N PHE A 72 13.21 -2.20 21.99
CA PHE A 72 13.67 -2.63 20.67
C PHE A 72 12.74 -3.69 20.04
N GLY A 73 12.32 -4.70 20.82
CA GLY A 73 11.46 -5.78 20.34
C GLY A 73 10.08 -5.31 19.88
N ARG A 74 9.58 -4.18 20.39
CA ARG A 74 8.31 -3.57 19.99
C ARG A 74 8.46 -2.60 18.82
N LEU A 75 9.57 -1.86 18.79
CA LEU A 75 9.82 -0.87 17.76
C LEU A 75 10.40 -1.46 16.46
N ARG A 76 11.07 -2.62 16.51
CA ARG A 76 11.60 -3.26 15.31
C ARG A 76 10.50 -3.62 14.29
N PRO A 77 9.44 -4.36 14.67
CA PRO A 77 8.32 -4.61 13.77
C PRO A 77 7.68 -3.33 13.23
N LEU A 78 7.53 -2.33 14.08
CA LEU A 78 7.01 -1.02 13.69
C LEU A 78 7.89 -0.37 12.61
N HIS A 79 9.20 -0.35 12.79
CA HIS A 79 10.15 0.18 11.79
C HIS A 79 10.04 -0.57 10.47
N THR A 80 10.07 -1.90 10.50
CA THR A 80 10.01 -2.74 9.31
C THR A 80 8.72 -2.49 8.52
N ASN A 81 7.58 -2.51 9.18
CA ASN A 81 6.28 -2.22 8.55
C ASN A 81 6.20 -0.78 8.03
N ALA A 82 6.75 0.20 8.78
CA ALA A 82 6.76 1.60 8.35
C ALA A 82 7.58 1.80 7.06
N VAL A 83 8.74 1.15 6.94
CA VAL A 83 9.59 1.28 5.74
C VAL A 83 8.98 0.54 4.54
N ILE A 84 8.49 -0.68 4.72
CA ILE A 84 7.98 -1.48 3.62
C ILE A 84 6.59 -0.99 3.17
N PHE A 85 5.64 -0.89 4.09
CA PHE A 85 4.24 -0.62 3.73
C PHE A 85 3.89 0.86 3.75
N ALA A 86 4.42 1.64 4.71
CA ALA A 86 4.08 3.05 4.78
C ALA A 86 4.95 3.90 3.83
N PHE A 87 6.26 3.72 3.81
CA PHE A 87 7.13 4.46 2.90
C PHE A 87 7.09 3.91 1.48
N ALA A 88 7.60 2.70 1.27
CA ALA A 88 7.70 2.12 -0.08
C ALA A 88 6.32 1.85 -0.69
N GLY A 89 5.34 1.40 0.09
CA GLY A 89 3.97 1.19 -0.38
C GLY A 89 3.33 2.45 -0.95
N ASN A 90 3.40 3.59 -0.25
CA ASN A 90 2.89 4.87 -0.79
C ASN A 90 3.64 5.31 -2.05
N ALA A 91 4.96 5.08 -2.14
CA ALA A 91 5.76 5.38 -3.33
C ALA A 91 5.30 4.54 -4.54
N ILE A 92 5.10 3.25 -4.33
CA ILE A 92 4.61 2.33 -5.37
C ILE A 92 3.21 2.73 -5.83
N PHE A 93 2.29 3.08 -4.91
CA PHE A 93 0.96 3.55 -5.28
C PHE A 93 1.03 4.86 -6.08
N ALA A 94 1.86 5.82 -5.68
CA ALA A 94 2.07 7.04 -6.46
C ALA A 94 2.49 6.71 -7.90
N ALA A 95 3.44 5.80 -8.07
CA ALA A 95 3.94 5.37 -9.37
C ALA A 95 2.86 4.65 -10.19
N ILE A 96 2.08 3.75 -9.57
CA ILE A 96 1.01 3.02 -10.26
C ILE A 96 -0.12 3.97 -10.68
N TYR A 97 -0.60 4.86 -9.81
CA TYR A 97 -1.63 5.84 -10.17
C TYR A 97 -1.17 6.77 -11.29
N TYR A 98 0.09 7.23 -11.23
CA TYR A 98 0.67 8.08 -12.27
C TYR A 98 0.76 7.37 -13.61
N SER A 99 1.39 6.19 -13.64
CA SER A 99 1.68 5.48 -14.88
C SER A 99 0.43 4.83 -15.50
N THR A 100 -0.46 4.24 -14.69
CA THR A 100 -1.68 3.57 -15.19
C THR A 100 -2.54 4.53 -16.00
N GLN A 101 -2.82 5.74 -15.49
CA GLN A 101 -3.61 6.72 -16.21
C GLN A 101 -2.99 7.08 -17.57
N ARG A 102 -1.67 7.21 -17.63
CA ARG A 102 -0.95 7.60 -18.84
C ARG A 102 -0.82 6.46 -19.83
N LEU A 103 -0.54 5.25 -19.34
CA LEU A 103 -0.45 4.06 -20.20
C LEU A 103 -1.81 3.64 -20.75
N CYS A 104 -2.88 3.79 -19.97
CA CYS A 104 -4.25 3.52 -20.40
C CYS A 104 -4.88 4.68 -21.17
N LYS A 105 -4.24 5.86 -21.23
CA LYS A 105 -4.77 7.11 -21.79
C LYS A 105 -6.16 7.44 -21.27
N THR A 106 -6.38 7.25 -19.98
CA THR A 106 -7.65 7.52 -19.31
C THR A 106 -7.43 7.91 -17.86
N ARG A 107 -8.40 8.62 -17.28
CA ARG A 107 -8.47 8.84 -15.83
C ARG A 107 -8.75 7.53 -15.12
N MET A 108 -8.41 7.42 -13.83
CA MET A 108 -8.79 6.25 -13.03
C MET A 108 -10.31 6.05 -13.07
N PHE A 109 -10.73 4.80 -12.99
CA PHE A 109 -12.15 4.40 -13.07
C PHE A 109 -13.03 5.18 -12.07
N SER A 110 -12.55 5.41 -10.86
CA SER A 110 -13.28 6.13 -9.81
C SER A 110 -12.36 6.95 -8.92
N ASP A 111 -12.58 8.27 -8.90
CA ASP A 111 -11.88 9.17 -7.96
C ASP A 111 -12.25 8.89 -6.51
N THR A 112 -13.48 8.43 -6.26
CA THR A 112 -13.91 8.03 -4.90
C THR A 112 -13.13 6.84 -4.41
N LEU A 113 -12.97 5.79 -5.24
CA LEU A 113 -12.14 4.63 -4.89
C LEU A 113 -10.67 5.02 -4.69
N SER A 114 -10.14 5.95 -5.49
CA SER A 114 -8.78 6.48 -5.29
C SER A 114 -8.61 7.11 -3.92
N LYS A 115 -9.57 7.94 -3.49
CA LYS A 115 -9.56 8.59 -2.18
C LYS A 115 -9.77 7.60 -1.03
N LEU A 116 -10.69 6.64 -1.18
CA LEU A 116 -10.92 5.58 -0.19
C LEU A 116 -9.68 4.70 -0.04
N HIS A 117 -9.00 4.37 -1.14
CA HIS A 117 -7.73 3.67 -1.09
C HIS A 117 -6.68 4.47 -0.31
N PHE A 118 -6.47 5.75 -0.65
CA PHE A 118 -5.48 6.59 0.03
C PHE A 118 -5.75 6.66 1.54
N TRP A 119 -6.94 7.09 1.93
CA TRP A 119 -7.25 7.27 3.35
C TRP A 119 -7.37 5.96 4.11
N GLY A 120 -7.89 4.90 3.48
CA GLY A 120 -7.91 3.56 4.05
C GLY A 120 -6.50 3.03 4.33
N TRP A 121 -5.57 3.26 3.39
CA TRP A 121 -4.17 2.88 3.58
C TRP A 121 -3.50 3.68 4.71
N GLN A 122 -3.73 5.00 4.81
CA GLN A 122 -3.23 5.79 5.93
C GLN A 122 -3.82 5.32 7.27
N LEU A 123 -5.11 4.97 7.31
CA LEU A 123 -5.74 4.42 8.51
C LEU A 123 -5.08 3.10 8.95
N ILE A 124 -4.79 2.20 8.02
CA ILE A 124 -4.07 0.95 8.30
C ILE A 124 -2.69 1.25 8.90
N ILE A 125 -1.91 2.17 8.31
CA ILE A 125 -0.60 2.56 8.82
C ILE A 125 -0.69 3.08 10.26
N VAL A 126 -1.63 3.96 10.54
CA VAL A 126 -1.85 4.50 11.89
C VAL A 126 -2.28 3.39 12.86
N SER A 127 -3.16 2.48 12.43
CA SER A 127 -3.58 1.33 13.24
C SER A 127 -2.40 0.43 13.60
N ALA A 128 -1.50 0.15 12.64
CA ALA A 128 -0.27 -0.60 12.88
C ALA A 128 0.65 0.14 13.87
N ALA A 129 0.80 1.46 13.71
CA ALA A 129 1.61 2.28 14.61
C ALA A 129 1.08 2.31 16.06
N LEU A 130 -0.23 2.13 16.24
CA LEU A 130 -0.85 2.06 17.56
C LEU A 130 -0.83 0.64 18.15
N THR A 131 -0.90 -0.41 17.35
CA THR A 131 -1.02 -1.78 17.84
C THR A 131 0.32 -2.45 18.12
N LEU A 132 1.29 -2.29 17.23
CA LEU A 132 2.59 -2.98 17.33
C LEU A 132 3.39 -2.63 18.60
N PRO A 133 3.51 -1.35 19.03
CA PRO A 133 4.22 -1.02 20.27
C PRO A 133 3.59 -1.65 21.50
N PHE A 134 2.26 -1.78 21.51
CA PHE A 134 1.54 -2.41 22.63
C PHE A 134 1.47 -3.93 22.55
N GLY A 135 2.12 -4.54 21.55
CA GLY A 135 2.20 -5.99 21.42
C GLY A 135 0.93 -6.67 20.96
N ILE A 136 0.04 -5.91 20.33
CA ILE A 136 -1.11 -6.47 19.64
C ILE A 136 -0.62 -6.93 18.26
N THR A 137 -0.24 -8.20 18.19
CA THR A 137 0.47 -8.77 17.04
C THR A 137 0.28 -10.29 16.97
N GLN A 138 0.28 -10.84 15.76
CA GLN A 138 0.27 -12.29 15.54
C GLN A 138 1.63 -12.95 15.78
N GLY A 139 2.71 -12.19 15.73
CA GLY A 139 4.08 -12.70 15.89
C GLY A 139 4.68 -13.33 14.63
N LYS A 140 4.01 -13.23 13.48
CA LYS A 140 4.59 -13.60 12.16
C LYS A 140 5.38 -12.42 11.62
N GLU A 141 6.62 -12.64 11.24
CA GLU A 141 7.44 -11.60 10.63
C GLU A 141 6.84 -11.15 9.28
N TYR A 142 6.78 -9.83 9.05
CA TYR A 142 6.13 -9.15 7.92
C TYR A 142 4.60 -9.32 7.82
N ALA A 143 3.97 -10.14 8.65
CA ALA A 143 2.53 -10.28 8.78
C ALA A 143 2.13 -10.22 10.27
N GLU A 144 2.69 -9.25 10.97
CA GLU A 144 2.54 -9.12 12.42
C GLU A 144 1.20 -8.54 12.85
N LEU A 145 0.41 -7.98 11.92
CA LEU A 145 -0.86 -7.32 12.27
C LEU A 145 -1.93 -8.34 12.64
N GLU A 146 -2.81 -7.96 13.54
CA GLU A 146 -3.93 -8.81 13.95
C GLU A 146 -5.06 -8.79 12.92
N TRP A 147 -5.84 -9.84 12.90
CA TRP A 147 -6.86 -10.15 11.89
C TRP A 147 -7.82 -9.01 11.51
N PRO A 148 -8.24 -8.07 12.41
CA PRO A 148 -9.11 -6.97 11.99
C PRO A 148 -8.40 -6.01 11.01
N ILE A 149 -7.10 -5.79 11.23
CA ILE A 149 -6.28 -4.95 10.34
C ILE A 149 -5.99 -5.70 9.05
N ASP A 150 -5.74 -7.01 9.10
CA ASP A 150 -5.55 -7.84 7.91
C ASP A 150 -6.78 -7.81 6.99
N ILE A 151 -7.99 -7.88 7.56
CA ILE A 151 -9.23 -7.71 6.80
C ILE A 151 -9.31 -6.30 6.19
N ALA A 152 -8.95 -5.26 6.95
CA ALA A 152 -8.93 -3.90 6.43
C ALA A 152 -7.94 -3.76 5.26
N ILE A 153 -6.76 -4.39 5.34
CA ILE A 153 -5.79 -4.44 4.24
C ILE A 153 -6.42 -5.11 3.00
N ALA A 154 -7.07 -6.27 3.17
CA ALA A 154 -7.72 -6.96 2.05
C ALA A 154 -8.80 -6.10 1.38
N VAL A 155 -9.62 -5.40 2.17
CA VAL A 155 -10.66 -4.49 1.66
C VAL A 155 -10.06 -3.30 0.92
N VAL A 156 -9.05 -2.66 1.49
CA VAL A 156 -8.41 -1.47 0.89
C VAL A 156 -7.62 -1.84 -0.36
N TRP A 157 -6.85 -2.94 -0.29
CA TRP A 157 -6.03 -3.40 -1.41
C TRP A 157 -6.88 -3.92 -2.58
N LEU A 158 -7.77 -4.88 -2.34
CA LEU A 158 -8.54 -5.51 -3.40
C LEU A 158 -9.82 -4.73 -3.71
N GLY A 159 -10.57 -4.31 -2.69
CA GLY A 159 -11.85 -3.63 -2.85
C GLY A 159 -11.72 -2.22 -3.40
N PHE A 160 -10.78 -1.42 -2.90
CA PHE A 160 -10.66 -0.04 -3.39
C PHE A 160 -9.61 0.09 -4.50
N PHE A 161 -8.39 -0.38 -4.27
CA PHE A 161 -7.32 -0.24 -5.26
C PHE A 161 -7.49 -1.21 -6.43
N GLY A 162 -7.69 -2.50 -6.17
CA GLY A 162 -7.82 -3.52 -7.21
C GLY A 162 -9.01 -3.25 -8.14
N VAL A 163 -10.19 -2.99 -7.57
CA VAL A 163 -11.39 -2.64 -8.37
C VAL A 163 -11.15 -1.40 -9.21
N ASN A 164 -10.53 -0.36 -8.65
CA ASN A 164 -10.23 0.86 -9.37
C ASN A 164 -9.23 0.64 -10.51
N PHE A 165 -8.19 -0.16 -10.27
CA PHE A 165 -7.18 -0.50 -11.27
C PHE A 165 -7.78 -1.34 -12.41
N PHE A 166 -8.47 -2.45 -12.11
CA PHE A 166 -9.07 -3.30 -13.13
C PHE A 166 -10.20 -2.58 -13.89
N GLY A 167 -10.99 -1.74 -13.21
CA GLY A 167 -11.95 -0.85 -13.84
C GLY A 167 -11.29 0.11 -14.84
N THR A 168 -10.13 0.67 -14.47
CA THR A 168 -9.35 1.54 -15.38
C THR A 168 -8.85 0.77 -16.60
N LEU A 169 -8.39 -0.47 -16.41
CA LEU A 169 -8.00 -1.34 -17.54
C LEU A 169 -9.19 -1.66 -18.46
N ALA A 170 -10.38 -1.84 -17.91
CA ALA A 170 -11.59 -2.13 -18.70
C ALA A 170 -11.99 -0.94 -19.59
N ILE A 171 -11.84 0.30 -19.10
CA ILE A 171 -12.19 1.52 -19.83
C ILE A 171 -11.01 2.17 -20.57
N ARG A 172 -9.86 1.48 -20.64
CA ARG A 172 -8.66 2.02 -21.29
C ARG A 172 -8.91 2.37 -22.74
N ARG A 173 -8.29 3.45 -23.20
CA ARG A 173 -8.34 3.90 -24.61
C ARG A 173 -7.19 3.33 -25.45
N GLU A 174 -6.07 2.98 -24.79
CA GLU A 174 -4.96 2.30 -25.45
C GLU A 174 -5.22 0.79 -25.50
N ARG A 175 -5.24 0.23 -26.71
CA ARG A 175 -5.53 -1.22 -26.92
C ARG A 175 -4.38 -2.10 -26.48
N HIS A 176 -3.15 -1.64 -26.71
CA HIS A 176 -1.96 -2.39 -26.35
C HIS A 176 -1.69 -2.34 -24.85
N MET A 177 -1.41 -3.51 -24.29
CA MET A 177 -1.01 -3.65 -22.89
C MET A 177 0.50 -3.50 -22.78
N TYR A 178 0.94 -2.43 -22.14
CA TYR A 178 2.35 -2.25 -21.80
C TYR A 178 2.80 -3.26 -20.75
N VAL A 179 4.06 -3.65 -20.78
CA VAL A 179 4.67 -4.61 -19.84
C VAL A 179 4.41 -4.19 -18.38
N ALA A 180 4.52 -2.91 -18.06
CA ALA A 180 4.24 -2.41 -16.71
C ALA A 180 2.83 -2.77 -16.22
N LEU A 181 1.80 -2.71 -17.06
CA LEU A 181 0.44 -3.06 -16.68
C LEU A 181 0.30 -4.55 -16.36
N TRP A 182 1.01 -5.43 -17.08
CA TRP A 182 1.06 -6.87 -16.78
C TRP A 182 1.71 -7.13 -15.43
N PHE A 183 2.81 -6.42 -15.11
CA PHE A 183 3.43 -6.53 -13.79
C PHE A 183 2.50 -6.01 -12.69
N TYR A 184 1.74 -4.93 -12.91
CA TYR A 184 0.77 -4.45 -11.93
C TYR A 184 -0.38 -5.44 -11.71
N ILE A 185 -0.90 -6.08 -12.77
CA ILE A 185 -1.88 -7.16 -12.66
C ILE A 185 -1.31 -8.30 -11.81
N ALA A 186 -0.10 -8.77 -12.16
CA ALA A 186 0.57 -9.84 -11.43
C ALA A 186 0.76 -9.47 -9.95
N THR A 187 1.23 -8.25 -9.67
CA THR A 187 1.41 -7.75 -8.30
C THR A 187 0.09 -7.74 -7.52
N ILE A 188 -0.99 -7.23 -8.09
CA ILE A 188 -2.28 -7.18 -7.39
C ILE A 188 -2.76 -8.59 -7.07
N VAL A 189 -2.70 -9.52 -8.02
CA VAL A 189 -3.16 -10.89 -7.83
C VAL A 189 -2.26 -11.65 -6.85
N THR A 190 -0.94 -11.61 -7.03
CA THR A 190 0.00 -12.38 -6.20
C THR A 190 0.05 -11.85 -4.76
N VAL A 191 0.06 -10.53 -4.56
CA VAL A 191 0.04 -9.95 -3.20
C VAL A 191 -1.30 -10.24 -2.51
N THR A 192 -2.43 -10.25 -3.24
CA THR A 192 -3.72 -10.68 -2.68
C THR A 192 -3.65 -12.11 -2.18
N MET A 193 -3.17 -13.05 -3.01
CA MET A 193 -3.02 -14.45 -2.63
C MET A 193 -2.06 -14.61 -1.44
N LEU A 194 -0.94 -13.92 -1.51
CA LEU A 194 0.07 -13.93 -0.47
C LEU A 194 -0.51 -13.44 0.87
N HIS A 195 -1.18 -12.29 0.88
CA HIS A 195 -1.79 -11.72 2.08
C HIS A 195 -2.86 -12.65 2.67
N VAL A 196 -3.79 -13.14 1.85
CA VAL A 196 -4.87 -14.02 2.31
C VAL A 196 -4.30 -15.27 2.97
N PHE A 197 -3.40 -16.00 2.29
CA PHE A 197 -2.89 -17.25 2.83
C PHE A 197 -1.95 -17.04 4.02
N ASN A 198 -1.13 -16.00 4.02
CA ASN A 198 -0.20 -15.75 5.12
C ASN A 198 -0.90 -15.25 6.38
N SER A 199 -1.99 -14.50 6.24
CA SER A 199 -2.74 -13.92 7.37
C SER A 199 -3.89 -14.80 7.85
N LEU A 200 -4.04 -16.04 7.36
CA LEU A 200 -5.06 -16.96 7.86
C LEU A 200 -4.86 -17.24 9.34
N ALA A 201 -5.87 -16.89 10.13
CA ALA A 201 -5.83 -16.98 11.58
C ALA A 201 -7.20 -17.38 12.15
N ILE A 202 -7.18 -17.98 13.33
CA ILE A 202 -8.35 -18.30 14.13
C ILE A 202 -8.51 -17.18 15.18
N PRO A 203 -9.52 -16.29 15.05
CA PRO A 203 -9.73 -15.22 16.01
C PRO A 203 -10.11 -15.78 17.38
N ALA A 204 -9.44 -15.29 18.43
CA ALA A 204 -9.78 -15.54 19.81
C ALA A 204 -10.40 -14.30 20.49
N SER A 205 -9.97 -13.10 20.06
CA SER A 205 -10.55 -11.81 20.45
C SER A 205 -10.28 -10.79 19.34
N LEU A 206 -10.70 -9.54 19.51
CA LEU A 206 -10.38 -8.45 18.56
C LEU A 206 -8.88 -8.13 18.48
N THR A 207 -8.14 -8.48 19.52
CA THR A 207 -6.70 -8.15 19.65
C THR A 207 -5.83 -9.38 19.75
N LYS A 208 -6.39 -10.57 19.49
CA LYS A 208 -5.65 -11.83 19.54
C LYS A 208 -6.23 -12.87 18.61
N SER A 209 -5.36 -13.47 17.82
CA SER A 209 -5.64 -14.61 16.97
C SER A 209 -4.49 -15.62 17.01
N TYR A 210 -4.73 -16.79 16.44
CA TYR A 210 -3.74 -17.85 16.32
C TYR A 210 -3.66 -18.28 14.85
N SER A 211 -2.43 -18.54 14.37
CA SER A 211 -2.22 -19.08 13.03
C SER A 211 -2.99 -20.38 12.82
N VAL A 212 -3.56 -20.56 11.63
CA VAL A 212 -4.13 -21.86 11.20
C VAL A 212 -3.04 -22.90 10.92
N TYR A 213 -1.81 -22.44 10.73
CA TYR A 213 -0.65 -23.28 10.45
C TYR A 213 0.06 -23.67 11.75
N ALA A 214 0.56 -24.89 11.84
CA ALA A 214 1.23 -25.40 13.04
C ALA A 214 2.69 -25.77 12.77
N GLY A 215 3.54 -25.46 13.73
CA GLY A 215 4.96 -25.86 13.70
C GLY A 215 5.69 -25.36 12.46
N VAL A 216 6.37 -26.27 11.78
CA VAL A 216 7.19 -25.97 10.58
C VAL A 216 6.37 -25.38 9.44
N GLN A 217 5.10 -25.74 9.32
CA GLN A 217 4.21 -25.18 8.28
C GLN A 217 4.00 -23.68 8.46
N ASP A 218 3.91 -23.18 9.69
CA ASP A 218 3.79 -21.74 9.96
C ASP A 218 5.06 -21.00 9.53
N ALA A 219 6.23 -21.55 9.79
CA ALA A 219 7.51 -21.00 9.33
C ALA A 219 7.61 -20.97 7.80
N PHE A 220 7.21 -22.04 7.11
CA PHE A 220 7.20 -22.07 5.65
C PHE A 220 6.22 -21.08 5.05
N MET A 221 5.03 -20.90 5.63
CA MET A 221 4.06 -19.92 5.17
C MET A 221 4.58 -18.51 5.38
N GLN A 222 5.19 -18.21 6.53
CA GLN A 222 5.82 -16.92 6.80
C GLN A 222 6.92 -16.62 5.77
N TRP A 223 7.76 -17.59 5.45
CA TRP A 223 8.86 -17.41 4.48
C TRP A 223 8.40 -17.43 3.02
N TRP A 224 7.26 -18.00 2.73
CA TRP A 224 6.63 -17.79 1.43
C TRP A 224 6.33 -16.30 1.22
N TYR A 225 5.83 -15.61 2.22
CA TYR A 225 5.70 -14.16 2.22
C TYR A 225 7.07 -13.47 2.17
N GLY A 226 7.95 -13.75 3.13
CA GLY A 226 9.22 -13.05 3.29
C GLY A 226 10.22 -13.28 2.15
N HIS A 227 10.10 -14.38 1.40
CA HIS A 227 10.98 -14.69 0.27
C HIS A 227 10.39 -14.27 -1.09
N ASN A 228 9.07 -14.29 -1.25
CA ASN A 228 8.42 -14.13 -2.56
C ASN A 228 7.69 -12.78 -2.73
N ALA A 229 7.61 -11.92 -1.72
CA ALA A 229 6.97 -10.61 -1.77
C ALA A 229 7.88 -9.52 -2.34
#